data_13f8c05497c15587ab35bd3cd0542478
#
_entry.id   13f8c05497c15587ab35bd3cd0542478
#
_cell.length_a   1.000
_cell.length_b   1.000
_cell.length_c   1.000
_cell.angle_alpha   90.00
_cell.angle_beta   90.00
_cell.angle_gamma   90.00
#
_symmetry.space_group_name_H-M   'P 1'
#
loop_
_entity.id
_entity.type
_entity.pdbx_description
1 polymer ?
#
loop_
_entity_poly.entity_id
_entity_poly.type
_entity_poly.pdbx_seq_one_letter_code
_entity_poly.pdbx_strand_id
1 'polypeptide(L)'
;AYTPTQIIPLRMGLAYLTLWALRPKTMKLPWKDELMFILIGITGGSFYFFLQNTAAAHTSAANVSILVSMSPILTVILAQLFSRKGEKLGKLVYIGAVVAIAGVVLVVLNGTLSFHLSPMGDLLALAAALMWAVYSILVKRYTERYDNFLVTRRVFLWAFLTSLPLVLLTDGLPSLTPLFTQPNILISWLFLGVFGNAVCFAIWNIAFKRLGVVVTNNYLYASPFVTVVVGWLLLDEKISWMSILGAVLITLGVIFANKSTEK
;
A
#
# COMPACT_ATOMS: atom_id res chain seq x y z
N ALA A 1 3.66 -22.36 5.23
CA ALA A 1 5.04 -22.42 5.72
C ALA A 1 5.38 -21.20 6.58
N TYR A 2 4.89 -20.01 6.25
CA TYR A 2 5.09 -18.77 7.01
C TYR A 2 3.78 -18.16 7.45
N THR A 3 3.76 -17.57 8.65
CA THR A 3 2.63 -16.75 9.08
C THR A 3 2.62 -15.41 8.33
N PRO A 4 1.46 -14.73 8.24
CA PRO A 4 1.38 -13.40 7.63
C PRO A 4 2.35 -12.38 8.23
N THR A 5 2.67 -12.49 9.53
CA THR A 5 3.61 -11.61 10.22
C THR A 5 5.05 -11.94 9.89
N GLN A 6 5.40 -13.22 9.80
CA GLN A 6 6.75 -13.69 9.43
C GLN A 6 7.17 -13.30 8.00
N ILE A 7 6.22 -13.14 7.08
CA ILE A 7 6.50 -12.71 5.71
C ILE A 7 7.01 -11.26 5.66
N ILE A 8 6.63 -10.40 6.64
CA ILE A 8 6.97 -8.98 6.62
C ILE A 8 8.50 -8.76 6.59
N PRO A 9 9.30 -9.21 7.58
CA PRO A 9 10.74 -9.01 7.55
C PRO A 9 11.40 -9.68 6.32
N LEU A 10 10.92 -10.85 5.90
CA LEU A 10 11.47 -11.55 4.75
C LEU A 10 11.37 -10.71 3.46
N ARG A 11 10.19 -10.13 3.20
CA ARG A 11 9.97 -9.31 2.00
C ARG A 11 10.62 -7.94 2.08
N MET A 12 10.66 -7.30 3.28
CA MET A 12 11.31 -6.00 3.48
C MET A 12 12.83 -6.10 3.37
N GLY A 13 13.43 -7.13 3.97
CA GLY A 13 14.85 -7.41 3.87
C GLY A 13 15.30 -7.67 2.43
N LEU A 14 14.55 -8.48 1.69
CA LEU A 14 14.83 -8.72 0.27
C LEU A 14 14.70 -7.45 -0.57
N ALA A 15 13.67 -6.63 -0.34
CA ALA A 15 13.52 -5.35 -1.02
C ALA A 15 14.69 -4.40 -0.75
N TYR A 16 15.15 -4.31 0.50
CA TYR A 16 16.34 -3.55 0.87
C TYR A 16 17.58 -4.01 0.11
N LEU A 17 17.85 -5.33 0.11
CA LEU A 17 19.00 -5.94 -0.58
C LEU A 17 18.93 -5.72 -2.09
N THR A 18 17.75 -5.86 -2.71
CA THR A 18 17.54 -5.61 -4.14
C THR A 18 17.88 -4.17 -4.50
N LEU A 19 17.36 -3.21 -3.76
CA LEU A 19 17.63 -1.78 -4.01
C LEU A 19 19.10 -1.41 -3.72
N TRP A 20 19.73 -2.09 -2.76
CA TRP A 20 21.15 -1.92 -2.47
C TRP A 20 22.01 -2.46 -3.62
N ALA A 21 21.70 -3.63 -4.16
CA ALA A 21 22.40 -4.22 -5.29
C ALA A 21 22.29 -3.37 -6.56
N LEU A 22 21.09 -2.81 -6.81
CA LEU A 22 20.87 -1.93 -7.97
C LEU A 22 21.60 -0.59 -7.86
N ARG A 23 21.80 -0.06 -6.65
CA ARG A 23 22.47 1.20 -6.43
C ARG A 23 23.25 1.23 -5.11
N PRO A 24 24.48 0.72 -5.06
CA PRO A 24 25.26 0.55 -3.84
C PRO A 24 25.89 1.86 -3.32
N LYS A 25 25.15 2.98 -3.41
CA LYS A 25 25.58 4.26 -2.83
C LYS A 25 25.09 4.40 -1.40
N THR A 26 25.95 4.85 -0.50
CA THR A 26 25.55 5.19 0.87
C THR A 26 24.96 6.60 0.93
N MET A 27 23.93 6.77 1.75
CA MET A 27 23.33 8.06 2.03
C MET A 27 23.59 8.38 3.50
N LYS A 28 24.41 9.41 3.74
CA LYS A 28 24.57 9.97 5.10
C LYS A 28 23.42 10.95 5.34
N LEU A 29 22.66 10.72 6.39
CA LEU A 29 21.51 11.53 6.76
C LEU A 29 21.80 12.27 8.08
N PRO A 30 21.28 13.49 8.25
CA PRO A 30 21.16 14.10 9.56
C PRO A 30 20.30 13.21 10.45
N TRP A 31 20.63 13.16 11.73
CA TRP A 31 19.93 12.32 12.69
C TRP A 31 18.41 12.57 12.76
N LYS A 32 17.98 13.82 12.57
CA LYS A 32 16.55 14.20 12.49
C LYS A 32 15.82 13.57 11.30
N ASP A 33 16.49 13.50 10.16
CA ASP A 33 15.94 12.85 8.97
C ASP A 33 15.90 11.33 9.16
N GLU A 34 16.89 10.76 9.87
CA GLU A 34 16.90 9.31 10.18
C GLU A 34 15.72 8.90 11.06
N LEU A 35 15.38 9.70 12.10
CA LEU A 35 14.17 9.47 12.90
C LEU A 35 12.88 9.49 12.06
N MET A 36 12.81 10.39 11.10
CA MET A 36 11.67 10.44 10.21
C MET A 36 11.63 9.23 9.26
N PHE A 37 12.78 8.70 8.83
CA PHE A 37 12.81 7.46 8.06
C PHE A 37 12.39 6.23 8.87
N ILE A 38 12.63 6.21 10.19
CA ILE A 38 12.05 5.20 11.09
C ILE A 38 10.51 5.26 11.02
N LEU A 39 9.94 6.47 11.19
CA LEU A 39 8.50 6.66 11.14
C LEU A 39 7.91 6.29 9.76
N ILE A 40 8.59 6.68 8.68
CA ILE A 40 8.20 6.33 7.30
C ILE A 40 8.27 4.81 7.09
N GLY A 41 9.29 4.13 7.61
CA GLY A 41 9.43 2.67 7.56
C GLY A 41 8.34 1.93 8.33
N ILE A 42 7.96 2.46 9.50
CA ILE A 42 6.84 1.93 10.30
C ILE A 42 5.52 2.10 9.54
N THR A 43 5.23 3.31 9.08
CA THR A 43 3.92 3.64 8.48
C THR A 43 3.73 3.08 7.07
N GLY A 44 4.80 2.98 6.26
CA GLY A 44 4.73 2.44 4.90
C GLY A 44 5.16 0.97 4.78
N GLY A 45 5.66 0.39 5.86
CA GLY A 45 6.22 -0.96 5.86
C GLY A 45 5.72 -1.82 7.01
N SER A 46 6.47 -1.90 8.10
CA SER A 46 6.25 -2.91 9.15
C SER A 46 4.83 -2.86 9.74
N PHE A 47 4.39 -1.71 10.22
CA PHE A 47 3.11 -1.60 10.91
C PHE A 47 1.91 -1.59 9.94
N TYR A 48 2.06 -0.97 8.76
CA TYR A 48 1.05 -1.05 7.70
C TYR A 48 0.71 -2.49 7.35
N PHE A 49 1.73 -3.30 7.01
CA PHE A 49 1.51 -4.70 6.63
C PHE A 49 1.08 -5.57 7.82
N PHE A 50 1.55 -5.27 9.03
CA PHE A 50 1.08 -5.95 10.23
C PHE A 50 -0.43 -5.74 10.44
N LEU A 51 -0.90 -4.50 10.38
CA LEU A 51 -2.32 -4.16 10.51
C LEU A 51 -3.15 -4.81 9.41
N GLN A 52 -2.71 -4.71 8.15
CA GLN A 52 -3.42 -5.27 6.99
C GLN A 52 -3.52 -6.81 7.07
N ASN A 53 -2.42 -7.47 7.42
CA ASN A 53 -2.39 -8.93 7.53
C ASN A 53 -3.22 -9.41 8.72
N THR A 54 -3.18 -8.71 9.85
CA THR A 54 -4.01 -9.02 11.02
C THR A 54 -5.49 -8.77 10.72
N ALA A 55 -5.82 -7.69 10.01
CA ALA A 55 -7.19 -7.44 9.54
C ALA A 55 -7.72 -8.62 8.71
N ALA A 56 -6.93 -9.13 7.77
CA ALA A 56 -7.31 -10.27 6.92
C ALA A 56 -7.52 -11.59 7.68
N ALA A 57 -6.98 -11.71 8.89
CA ALA A 57 -7.24 -12.84 9.78
C ALA A 57 -8.58 -12.71 10.56
N HIS A 58 -9.13 -11.49 10.69
CA HIS A 58 -10.33 -11.18 11.45
C HIS A 58 -11.55 -10.84 10.59
N THR A 59 -11.36 -10.42 9.35
CA THR A 59 -12.45 -10.10 8.42
C THR A 59 -12.18 -10.68 7.03
N SER A 60 -13.13 -10.58 6.10
CA SER A 60 -12.95 -11.09 4.75
C SER A 60 -11.92 -10.27 3.96
N ALA A 61 -11.22 -10.92 3.02
CA ALA A 61 -10.32 -10.23 2.10
C ALA A 61 -11.05 -9.12 1.30
N ALA A 62 -12.34 -9.33 1.00
CA ALA A 62 -13.21 -8.35 0.39
C ALA A 62 -13.33 -7.07 1.24
N ASN A 63 -13.67 -7.21 2.52
CA ASN A 63 -13.78 -6.07 3.43
C ASN A 63 -12.45 -5.33 3.59
N VAL A 64 -11.34 -6.07 3.77
CA VAL A 64 -10.00 -5.45 3.85
C VAL A 64 -9.72 -4.64 2.59
N SER A 65 -10.01 -5.18 1.40
CA SER A 65 -9.79 -4.49 0.12
C SER A 65 -10.59 -3.19 0.01
N ILE A 66 -11.87 -3.21 0.41
CA ILE A 66 -12.73 -2.01 0.42
C ILE A 66 -12.17 -0.96 1.38
N LEU A 67 -11.86 -1.36 2.62
CA LEU A 67 -11.43 -0.43 3.65
C LEU A 67 -10.04 0.16 3.38
N VAL A 68 -9.11 -0.64 2.88
CA VAL A 68 -7.78 -0.15 2.45
C VAL A 68 -7.88 0.80 1.26
N SER A 69 -8.87 0.60 0.38
CA SER A 69 -9.17 1.52 -0.73
C SER A 69 -9.67 2.89 -0.27
N MET A 70 -9.91 3.12 1.01
CA MET A 70 -10.14 4.45 1.58
C MET A 70 -8.85 5.28 1.76
N SER A 71 -7.68 4.67 1.58
CA SER A 71 -6.37 5.37 1.72
C SER A 71 -6.27 6.67 0.90
N PRO A 72 -6.76 6.77 -0.35
CA PRO A 72 -6.71 8.03 -1.10
C PRO A 72 -7.53 9.15 -0.43
N ILE A 73 -8.73 8.86 0.07
CA ILE A 73 -9.53 9.86 0.82
C ILE A 73 -8.80 10.32 2.08
N LEU A 74 -8.26 9.39 2.87
CA LEU A 74 -7.49 9.74 4.05
C LEU A 74 -6.26 10.57 3.69
N THR A 75 -5.61 10.27 2.56
CA THR A 75 -4.49 11.08 2.04
C THR A 75 -4.93 12.49 1.70
N VAL A 76 -6.08 12.66 1.06
CA VAL A 76 -6.66 13.98 0.74
C VAL A 76 -6.90 14.79 2.02
N ILE A 77 -7.55 14.18 3.02
CA ILE A 77 -7.85 14.83 4.31
C ILE A 77 -6.55 15.25 5.00
N LEU A 78 -5.58 14.33 5.11
CA LEU A 78 -4.30 14.63 5.75
C LEU A 78 -3.50 15.67 4.96
N ALA A 79 -3.50 15.61 3.62
CA ALA A 79 -2.81 16.58 2.79
C ALA A 79 -3.35 18.00 3.03
N GLN A 80 -4.66 18.15 3.19
CA GLN A 80 -5.27 19.46 3.54
C GLN A 80 -4.91 19.92 4.96
N LEU A 81 -4.95 19.01 5.94
CA LEU A 81 -4.62 19.34 7.33
C LEU A 81 -3.16 19.81 7.49
N PHE A 82 -2.24 19.21 6.72
CA PHE A 82 -0.82 19.52 6.76
C PHE A 82 -0.34 20.52 5.69
N SER A 83 -1.24 21.00 4.82
CA SER A 83 -0.91 22.02 3.82
C SER A 83 -0.62 23.36 4.49
N ARG A 84 0.61 23.86 4.34
CA ARG A 84 1.02 25.18 4.86
C ARG A 84 0.41 26.36 4.11
N LYS A 85 -0.13 26.16 2.92
CA LYS A 85 -0.58 27.24 2.01
C LYS A 85 -2.09 27.43 1.95
N GLY A 86 -2.87 26.67 2.74
CA GLY A 86 -4.33 26.76 2.69
C GLY A 86 -4.93 26.38 1.30
N GLU A 87 -4.18 25.67 0.47
CA GLU A 87 -4.65 25.17 -0.83
C GLU A 87 -5.80 24.20 -0.59
N LYS A 88 -7.02 24.68 -0.82
CA LYS A 88 -8.22 23.84 -0.75
C LYS A 88 -8.29 22.99 -2.00
N LEU A 89 -8.25 21.67 -1.83
CA LEU A 89 -8.53 20.75 -2.93
C LEU A 89 -9.97 20.99 -3.43
N GLY A 90 -10.17 20.99 -4.73
CA GLY A 90 -11.46 21.24 -5.33
C GLY A 90 -12.51 20.18 -4.94
N LYS A 91 -13.79 20.56 -4.92
CA LYS A 91 -14.90 19.65 -4.57
C LYS A 91 -14.92 18.36 -5.40
N LEU A 92 -14.43 18.42 -6.64
CA LEU A 92 -14.36 17.25 -7.54
C LEU A 92 -13.44 16.14 -7.02
N VAL A 93 -12.42 16.44 -6.20
CA VAL A 93 -11.57 15.41 -5.56
C VAL A 93 -12.42 14.54 -4.64
N TYR A 94 -13.28 15.15 -3.82
CA TYR A 94 -14.14 14.40 -2.90
C TYR A 94 -15.24 13.64 -3.63
N ILE A 95 -15.87 14.27 -4.62
CA ILE A 95 -16.90 13.60 -5.45
C ILE A 95 -16.28 12.40 -6.17
N GLY A 96 -15.12 12.59 -6.80
CA GLY A 96 -14.39 11.53 -7.48
C GLY A 96 -14.03 10.38 -6.55
N ALA A 97 -13.57 10.69 -5.34
CA ALA A 97 -13.24 9.68 -4.34
C ALA A 97 -14.48 8.87 -3.89
N VAL A 98 -15.62 9.53 -3.64
CA VAL A 98 -16.88 8.82 -3.28
C VAL A 98 -17.34 7.92 -4.43
N VAL A 99 -17.30 8.40 -5.68
CA VAL A 99 -17.68 7.62 -6.86
C VAL A 99 -16.74 6.43 -7.04
N ALA A 100 -15.41 6.62 -6.85
CA ALA A 100 -14.43 5.54 -6.95
C ALA A 100 -14.65 4.48 -5.88
N ILE A 101 -14.93 4.86 -4.63
CA ILE A 101 -15.22 3.91 -3.54
C ILE A 101 -16.49 3.13 -3.83
N ALA A 102 -17.56 3.76 -4.31
CA ALA A 102 -18.77 3.05 -4.71
C ALA A 102 -18.44 1.99 -5.79
N GLY A 103 -17.59 2.34 -6.76
CA GLY A 103 -17.09 1.41 -7.75
C GLY A 103 -16.28 0.25 -7.15
N VAL A 104 -15.37 0.53 -6.20
CA VAL A 104 -14.60 -0.50 -5.48
C VAL A 104 -15.53 -1.49 -4.77
N VAL A 105 -16.55 -0.99 -4.08
CA VAL A 105 -17.54 -1.85 -3.40
C VAL A 105 -18.21 -2.80 -4.40
N LEU A 106 -18.66 -2.31 -5.55
CA LEU A 106 -19.29 -3.14 -6.57
C LEU A 106 -18.34 -4.20 -7.15
N VAL A 107 -17.08 -3.83 -7.42
CA VAL A 107 -16.06 -4.75 -7.93
C VAL A 107 -15.76 -5.85 -6.93
N VAL A 108 -15.56 -5.50 -5.68
CA VAL A 108 -15.18 -6.45 -4.62
C VAL A 108 -16.33 -7.40 -4.27
N LEU A 109 -17.57 -6.90 -4.29
CA LEU A 109 -18.74 -7.75 -4.04
C LEU A 109 -18.99 -8.76 -5.18
N ASN A 110 -18.61 -8.43 -6.41
CA ASN A 110 -18.69 -9.32 -7.59
C ASN A 110 -19.98 -10.16 -7.69
N GLY A 111 -21.12 -9.56 -7.33
CA GLY A 111 -22.42 -10.22 -7.34
C GLY A 111 -22.80 -11.01 -6.07
N THR A 112 -21.94 -11.04 -5.06
CA THR A 112 -22.23 -11.64 -3.74
C THR A 112 -22.42 -10.54 -2.70
N LEU A 113 -23.63 -10.38 -2.17
CA LEU A 113 -23.97 -9.36 -1.16
C LEU A 113 -23.70 -9.86 0.27
N SER A 114 -22.61 -10.56 0.52
CA SER A 114 -22.26 -11.03 1.85
C SER A 114 -21.29 -10.07 2.53
N PHE A 115 -21.81 -9.14 3.32
CA PHE A 115 -21.01 -8.34 4.23
C PHE A 115 -20.88 -9.06 5.58
N HIS A 116 -19.67 -9.48 5.91
CA HIS A 116 -19.36 -9.96 7.26
C HIS A 116 -18.65 -8.83 8.01
N LEU A 117 -19.41 -8.08 8.81
CA LEU A 117 -18.84 -7.03 9.66
C LEU A 117 -18.07 -7.67 10.80
N SER A 118 -16.79 -7.35 10.88
CA SER A 118 -15.92 -7.69 12.00
C SER A 118 -15.31 -6.40 12.56
N PRO A 119 -15.86 -5.85 13.67
CA PRO A 119 -15.42 -4.55 14.16
C PRO A 119 -13.91 -4.45 14.35
N MET A 120 -13.28 -5.52 14.85
CA MET A 120 -11.82 -5.57 15.04
C MET A 120 -11.06 -5.60 13.71
N GLY A 121 -11.46 -6.48 12.79
CA GLY A 121 -10.82 -6.59 11.47
C GLY A 121 -11.00 -5.32 10.64
N ASP A 122 -12.19 -4.74 10.68
CA ASP A 122 -12.51 -3.53 9.93
C ASP A 122 -11.75 -2.30 10.48
N LEU A 123 -11.63 -2.18 11.81
CA LEU A 123 -10.82 -1.12 12.44
C LEU A 123 -9.34 -1.25 12.09
N LEU A 124 -8.78 -2.46 12.09
CA LEU A 124 -7.39 -2.72 11.70
C LEU A 124 -7.14 -2.38 10.23
N ALA A 125 -8.09 -2.70 9.33
CA ALA A 125 -7.99 -2.35 7.91
C ALA A 125 -8.03 -0.82 7.69
N LEU A 126 -8.89 -0.10 8.40
CA LEU A 126 -8.92 1.38 8.38
C LEU A 126 -7.63 1.97 8.95
N ALA A 127 -7.10 1.41 10.03
CA ALA A 127 -5.82 1.82 10.59
C ALA A 127 -4.67 1.60 9.59
N ALA A 128 -4.68 0.48 8.84
CA ALA A 128 -3.72 0.26 7.76
C ALA A 128 -3.86 1.34 6.66
N ALA A 129 -5.08 1.66 6.23
CA ALA A 129 -5.34 2.72 5.26
C ALA A 129 -4.79 4.08 5.72
N LEU A 130 -4.95 4.40 7.01
CA LEU A 130 -4.41 5.61 7.62
C LEU A 130 -2.87 5.60 7.64
N MET A 131 -2.25 4.47 7.99
CA MET A 131 -0.78 4.34 7.94
C MET A 131 -0.23 4.58 6.53
N TRP A 132 -0.89 4.04 5.50
CA TRP A 132 -0.51 4.31 4.12
C TRP A 132 -0.64 5.79 3.74
N ALA A 133 -1.70 6.46 4.18
CA ALA A 133 -1.89 7.89 3.93
C ALA A 133 -0.80 8.74 4.61
N VAL A 134 -0.44 8.43 5.86
CA VAL A 134 0.66 9.08 6.58
C VAL A 134 1.99 8.84 5.86
N TYR A 135 2.30 7.58 5.52
CA TYR A 135 3.48 7.23 4.73
C TYR A 135 3.59 8.08 3.47
N SER A 136 2.51 8.16 2.68
CA SER A 136 2.48 8.85 1.40
C SER A 136 2.86 10.33 1.53
N ILE A 137 2.35 11.01 2.55
CA ILE A 137 2.65 12.43 2.81
C ILE A 137 4.09 12.61 3.29
N LEU A 138 4.54 11.77 4.20
CA LEU A 138 5.87 11.89 4.76
C LEU A 138 6.95 11.57 3.73
N VAL A 139 6.82 10.47 2.99
CA VAL A 139 7.84 10.02 2.05
C VAL A 139 8.01 11.00 0.87
N LYS A 140 6.93 11.63 0.40
CA LYS A 140 7.00 12.63 -0.67
C LYS A 140 8.02 13.72 -0.36
N ARG A 141 8.00 14.27 0.86
CA ARG A 141 8.92 15.32 1.29
C ARG A 141 10.40 14.93 1.14
N TYR A 142 10.70 13.63 1.34
CA TYR A 142 12.05 13.10 1.25
C TYR A 142 12.44 12.72 -0.17
N THR A 143 11.48 12.27 -1.01
CA THR A 143 11.73 12.02 -2.43
C THR A 143 12.00 13.31 -3.22
N GLU A 144 11.50 14.45 -2.75
CA GLU A 144 11.83 15.77 -3.33
C GLU A 144 13.26 16.23 -2.98
N ARG A 145 13.74 15.86 -1.80
CA ARG A 145 15.04 16.32 -1.25
C ARG A 145 16.19 15.37 -1.56
N TYR A 146 15.92 14.07 -1.63
CA TYR A 146 16.93 13.03 -1.80
C TYR A 146 16.66 12.20 -3.06
N ASP A 147 17.65 11.38 -3.42
CA ASP A 147 17.50 10.41 -4.50
C ASP A 147 16.44 9.36 -4.16
N ASN A 148 15.52 9.12 -5.10
CA ASN A 148 14.35 8.27 -4.89
C ASN A 148 14.71 6.82 -4.52
N PHE A 149 15.74 6.24 -5.16
CA PHE A 149 16.17 4.87 -4.84
C PHE A 149 16.76 4.78 -3.43
N LEU A 150 17.53 5.80 -3.03
CA LEU A 150 18.12 5.85 -1.70
C LEU A 150 17.04 6.05 -0.61
N VAL A 151 16.03 6.89 -0.90
CA VAL A 151 14.84 7.07 -0.03
C VAL A 151 14.12 5.74 0.14
N THR A 152 13.73 5.09 -0.95
CA THR A 152 12.99 3.83 -0.92
C THR A 152 13.77 2.74 -0.19
N ARG A 153 15.08 2.64 -0.44
CA ARG A 153 15.95 1.70 0.27
C ARG A 153 16.00 1.98 1.78
N ARG A 154 16.07 3.26 2.19
CA ARG A 154 16.10 3.63 3.62
C ARG A 154 14.76 3.30 4.30
N VAL A 155 13.66 3.50 3.59
CA VAL A 155 12.33 3.07 4.07
C VAL A 155 12.31 1.56 4.33
N PHE A 156 12.80 0.73 3.39
CA PHE A 156 12.82 -0.71 3.58
C PHE A 156 13.81 -1.19 4.65
N LEU A 157 14.93 -0.48 4.85
CA LEU A 157 15.82 -0.75 5.99
C LEU A 157 15.06 -0.63 7.31
N TRP A 158 14.39 0.50 7.51
CA TRP A 158 13.66 0.72 8.76
C TRP A 158 12.40 -0.13 8.87
N ALA A 159 11.71 -0.39 7.75
CA ALA A 159 10.60 -1.34 7.75
C ALA A 159 11.05 -2.75 8.15
N PHE A 160 12.21 -3.21 7.68
CA PHE A 160 12.81 -4.47 8.10
C PHE A 160 13.15 -4.47 9.59
N LEU A 161 13.93 -3.49 10.04
CA LEU A 161 14.38 -3.42 11.44
C LEU A 161 13.21 -3.31 12.43
N THR A 162 12.19 -2.51 12.10
CA THR A 162 11.00 -2.33 12.96
C THR A 162 10.00 -3.49 12.87
N SER A 163 10.08 -4.33 11.85
CA SER A 163 9.28 -5.56 11.78
C SER A 163 9.83 -6.69 12.66
N LEU A 164 11.13 -6.69 12.98
CA LEU A 164 11.74 -7.74 13.81
C LEU A 164 11.12 -7.84 15.20
N PRO A 165 10.98 -6.74 16.00
CA PRO A 165 10.32 -6.85 17.29
C PRO A 165 8.85 -7.29 17.18
N LEU A 166 8.11 -6.88 16.13
CA LEU A 166 6.73 -7.33 15.93
C LEU A 166 6.67 -8.85 15.75
N VAL A 167 7.54 -9.41 14.91
CA VAL A 167 7.59 -10.85 14.67
C VAL A 167 8.04 -11.62 15.90
N LEU A 168 9.03 -11.11 16.64
CA LEU A 168 9.50 -11.74 17.88
C LEU A 168 8.40 -11.83 18.95
N LEU A 169 7.54 -10.81 19.02
CA LEU A 169 6.45 -10.74 19.99
C LEU A 169 5.22 -11.58 19.59
N THR A 170 5.07 -11.94 18.31
CA THR A 170 3.91 -12.70 17.81
C THR A 170 4.25 -14.16 17.49
N ASP A 171 5.05 -14.39 16.47
CA ASP A 171 5.22 -15.71 15.85
C ASP A 171 6.65 -16.26 15.96
N GLY A 172 7.59 -15.47 16.49
CA GLY A 172 9.02 -15.78 16.44
C GLY A 172 9.64 -15.60 15.05
N LEU A 173 10.97 -15.62 14.99
CA LEU A 173 11.69 -15.43 13.73
C LEU A 173 11.40 -16.54 12.71
N PRO A 174 11.20 -16.18 11.43
CA PRO A 174 10.96 -17.16 10.38
C PRO A 174 12.19 -18.05 10.14
N SER A 175 11.99 -19.34 10.01
CA SER A 175 13.02 -20.24 9.51
C SER A 175 13.29 -19.94 8.02
N LEU A 176 14.54 -19.92 7.61
CA LEU A 176 14.90 -19.73 6.21
C LEU A 176 14.87 -21.03 5.39
N THR A 177 14.81 -22.19 6.06
CA THR A 177 14.83 -23.51 5.42
C THR A 177 13.79 -23.67 4.31
N PRO A 178 12.49 -23.28 4.49
CA PRO A 178 11.48 -23.41 3.43
C PRO A 178 11.80 -22.62 2.15
N LEU A 179 12.56 -21.52 2.25
CA LEU A 179 12.95 -20.73 1.08
C LEU A 179 13.90 -21.52 0.16
N PHE A 180 14.72 -22.41 0.72
CA PHE A 180 15.70 -23.17 -0.04
C PHE A 180 15.24 -24.59 -0.39
N THR A 181 14.22 -25.10 0.30
CA THR A 181 13.72 -26.47 0.09
C THR A 181 12.45 -26.52 -0.75
N GLN A 182 11.70 -25.41 -0.89
CA GLN A 182 10.41 -25.37 -1.59
C GLN A 182 10.43 -24.30 -2.68
N PRO A 183 10.58 -24.67 -3.98
CA PRO A 183 10.69 -23.72 -5.10
C PRO A 183 9.54 -22.73 -5.18
N ASN A 184 8.30 -23.16 -4.90
CA ASN A 184 7.12 -22.28 -4.94
C ASN A 184 7.20 -21.16 -3.89
N ILE A 185 7.75 -21.45 -2.71
CA ILE A 185 7.95 -20.45 -1.66
C ILE A 185 9.05 -19.47 -2.06
N LEU A 186 10.15 -19.98 -2.60
CA LEU A 186 11.24 -19.15 -3.12
C LEU A 186 10.74 -18.18 -4.20
N ILE A 187 10.02 -18.68 -5.20
CA ILE A 187 9.49 -17.85 -6.29
C ILE A 187 8.54 -16.79 -5.75
N SER A 188 7.62 -17.17 -4.85
CA SER A 188 6.68 -16.24 -4.24
C SER A 188 7.40 -15.17 -3.42
N TRP A 189 8.42 -15.54 -2.65
CA TRP A 189 9.23 -14.61 -1.87
C TRP A 189 10.01 -13.64 -2.75
N LEU A 190 10.67 -14.15 -3.81
CA LEU A 190 11.36 -13.30 -4.79
C LEU A 190 10.40 -12.34 -5.47
N PHE A 191 9.23 -12.82 -5.90
CA PHE A 191 8.21 -11.98 -6.51
C PHE A 191 7.75 -10.86 -5.57
N LEU A 192 7.39 -11.19 -4.33
CA LEU A 192 6.93 -10.22 -3.33
C LEU A 192 8.03 -9.21 -2.94
N GLY A 193 9.24 -9.66 -2.70
CA GLY A 193 10.33 -8.79 -2.24
C GLY A 193 10.90 -7.92 -3.36
N VAL A 194 11.14 -8.49 -4.54
CA VAL A 194 11.75 -7.76 -5.66
C VAL A 194 10.69 -6.92 -6.38
N PHE A 195 9.66 -7.56 -6.95
CA PHE A 195 8.66 -6.84 -7.74
C PHE A 195 7.66 -6.12 -6.86
N GLY A 196 6.97 -6.81 -5.97
CA GLY A 196 5.92 -6.25 -5.13
C GLY A 196 6.39 -5.14 -4.19
N ASN A 197 7.62 -5.21 -3.70
CA ASN A 197 8.16 -4.19 -2.81
C ASN A 197 9.21 -3.31 -3.49
N ALA A 198 10.39 -3.82 -3.86
CA ALA A 198 11.48 -2.97 -4.30
C ALA A 198 11.10 -2.15 -5.55
N VAL A 199 10.64 -2.81 -6.61
CA VAL A 199 10.31 -2.16 -7.88
C VAL A 199 9.04 -1.31 -7.76
N CYS A 200 7.94 -1.87 -7.25
CA CYS A 200 6.67 -1.14 -7.14
C CYS A 200 6.80 0.10 -6.25
N PHE A 201 7.43 0.00 -5.08
CA PHE A 201 7.60 1.18 -4.20
C PHE A 201 8.56 2.22 -4.79
N ALA A 202 9.62 1.80 -5.50
CA ALA A 202 10.49 2.75 -6.17
C ALA A 202 9.74 3.54 -7.25
N ILE A 203 8.93 2.86 -8.08
CA ILE A 203 8.08 3.50 -9.10
C ILE A 203 7.02 4.38 -8.43
N TRP A 204 6.38 3.90 -7.36
CA TRP A 204 5.36 4.64 -6.62
C TRP A 204 5.91 5.93 -6.01
N ASN A 205 7.08 5.87 -5.42
CA ASN A 205 7.77 7.05 -4.87
C ASN A 205 8.21 8.03 -5.97
N ILE A 206 8.58 7.55 -7.17
CA ILE A 206 8.80 8.42 -8.34
C ILE A 206 7.50 9.12 -8.75
N ALA A 207 6.38 8.40 -8.75
CA ALA A 207 5.06 8.96 -9.05
C ALA A 207 4.66 10.02 -8.01
N PHE A 208 4.89 9.80 -6.71
CA PHE A 208 4.69 10.82 -5.67
C PHE A 208 5.47 12.11 -5.96
N LYS A 209 6.72 11.97 -6.38
CA LYS A 209 7.57 13.12 -6.72
C LYS A 209 7.05 13.88 -7.93
N ARG A 210 6.58 13.18 -8.97
CA ARG A 210 6.19 13.78 -10.26
C ARG A 210 4.75 14.26 -10.31
N LEU A 211 3.82 13.45 -9.82
CA LEU A 211 2.37 13.67 -9.94
C LEU A 211 1.75 14.23 -8.64
N GLY A 212 2.47 14.13 -7.54
CA GLY A 212 1.93 14.45 -6.22
C GLY A 212 1.22 13.26 -5.56
N VAL A 213 1.02 13.41 -4.24
CA VAL A 213 0.50 12.31 -3.38
C VAL A 213 -0.95 11.98 -3.68
N VAL A 214 -1.79 13.01 -3.86
CA VAL A 214 -3.23 12.84 -4.10
C VAL A 214 -3.48 12.12 -5.42
N VAL A 215 -2.89 12.63 -6.51
CA VAL A 215 -3.05 12.03 -7.84
C VAL A 215 -2.54 10.60 -7.87
N THR A 216 -1.35 10.35 -7.32
CA THR A 216 -0.78 9.00 -7.29
C THR A 216 -1.64 8.02 -6.49
N ASN A 217 -2.12 8.42 -5.30
CA ASN A 217 -2.95 7.55 -4.47
C ASN A 217 -4.32 7.25 -5.10
N ASN A 218 -4.87 8.14 -5.95
CA ASN A 218 -6.11 7.85 -6.67
C ASN A 218 -6.01 6.59 -7.55
N TYR A 219 -4.81 6.23 -8.03
CA TYR A 219 -4.62 4.98 -8.79
C TYR A 219 -4.77 3.70 -7.93
N LEU A 220 -4.75 3.81 -6.59
CA LEU A 220 -5.06 2.66 -5.72
C LEU A 220 -6.48 2.13 -5.91
N TYR A 221 -7.42 2.99 -6.32
CA TYR A 221 -8.77 2.54 -6.65
C TYR A 221 -8.82 1.54 -7.81
N ALA A 222 -7.81 1.53 -8.68
CA ALA A 222 -7.72 0.54 -9.77
C ALA A 222 -7.31 -0.87 -9.29
N SER A 223 -6.75 -1.00 -8.08
CA SER A 223 -6.26 -2.28 -7.56
C SER A 223 -7.33 -3.38 -7.53
N PRO A 224 -8.54 -3.18 -6.99
CA PRO A 224 -9.59 -4.20 -7.01
C PRO A 224 -10.00 -4.63 -8.43
N PHE A 225 -10.04 -3.68 -9.37
CA PHE A 225 -10.33 -4.00 -10.77
C PHE A 225 -9.26 -4.93 -11.37
N VAL A 226 -7.98 -4.61 -11.15
CA VAL A 226 -6.87 -5.48 -11.61
C VAL A 226 -6.97 -6.87 -10.98
N THR A 227 -7.33 -6.96 -9.69
CA THR A 227 -7.51 -8.24 -8.99
C THR A 227 -8.60 -9.08 -9.65
N VAL A 228 -9.75 -8.50 -10.01
CA VAL A 228 -10.85 -9.21 -10.68
C VAL A 228 -10.44 -9.68 -12.07
N VAL A 229 -9.73 -8.84 -12.86
CA VAL A 229 -9.23 -9.23 -14.18
C VAL A 229 -8.24 -10.39 -14.10
N VAL A 230 -7.33 -10.34 -13.13
CA VAL A 230 -6.35 -11.41 -12.91
C VAL A 230 -7.05 -12.69 -12.42
N GLY A 231 -8.03 -12.60 -11.53
CA GLY A 231 -8.86 -13.72 -11.08
C GLY A 231 -9.60 -14.39 -12.24
N TRP A 232 -10.18 -13.61 -13.14
CA TRP A 232 -10.80 -14.13 -14.35
C TRP A 232 -9.81 -14.84 -15.29
N LEU A 233 -8.63 -14.23 -15.52
CA LEU A 233 -7.63 -14.79 -16.45
C LEU A 233 -6.89 -16.02 -15.92
N LEU A 234 -6.61 -16.08 -14.61
CA LEU A 234 -5.75 -17.10 -14.01
C LEU A 234 -6.51 -18.14 -13.17
N LEU A 235 -7.69 -17.81 -12.65
CA LEU A 235 -8.47 -18.64 -11.73
C LEU A 235 -9.84 -19.03 -12.28
N ASP A 236 -10.14 -18.68 -13.56
CA ASP A 236 -11.45 -18.91 -14.22
C ASP A 236 -12.64 -18.33 -13.43
N GLU A 237 -12.42 -17.28 -12.64
CA GLU A 237 -13.47 -16.59 -11.89
C GLU A 237 -14.41 -15.85 -12.83
N LYS A 238 -15.74 -15.92 -12.59
CA LYS A 238 -16.73 -15.22 -13.41
C LYS A 238 -16.76 -13.72 -13.07
N ILE A 239 -16.65 -12.88 -14.09
CA ILE A 239 -16.85 -11.43 -13.94
C ILE A 239 -18.36 -11.16 -13.98
N SER A 240 -18.88 -10.54 -12.91
CA SER A 240 -20.28 -10.12 -12.85
C SER A 240 -20.50 -8.75 -13.52
N TRP A 241 -21.77 -8.44 -13.85
CA TRP A 241 -22.16 -7.09 -14.27
C TRP A 241 -21.84 -6.02 -13.23
N MET A 242 -21.90 -6.37 -11.94
CA MET A 242 -21.54 -5.45 -10.85
C MET A 242 -20.05 -5.06 -10.93
N SER A 243 -19.17 -6.01 -11.26
CA SER A 243 -17.75 -5.72 -11.43
C SER A 243 -17.47 -4.82 -12.62
N ILE A 244 -18.19 -5.01 -13.74
CA ILE A 244 -18.06 -4.14 -14.92
C ILE A 244 -18.52 -2.71 -14.58
N LEU A 245 -19.71 -2.57 -13.99
CA LEU A 245 -20.21 -1.27 -13.54
C LEU A 245 -19.27 -0.60 -12.52
N GLY A 246 -18.75 -1.37 -11.58
CA GLY A 246 -17.80 -0.90 -10.60
C GLY A 246 -16.49 -0.40 -11.24
N ALA A 247 -15.97 -1.09 -12.26
CA ALA A 247 -14.79 -0.65 -13.02
C ALA A 247 -15.02 0.70 -13.72
N VAL A 248 -16.20 0.89 -14.31
CA VAL A 248 -16.59 2.18 -14.94
C VAL A 248 -16.63 3.28 -13.88
N LEU A 249 -17.27 3.04 -12.72
CA LEU A 249 -17.33 4.03 -11.64
C LEU A 249 -15.95 4.37 -11.09
N ILE A 250 -15.06 3.38 -10.90
CA ILE A 250 -13.66 3.64 -10.49
C ILE A 250 -12.98 4.57 -11.48
N THR A 251 -13.08 4.27 -12.77
CA THR A 251 -12.45 5.07 -13.83
C THR A 251 -12.96 6.50 -13.83
N LEU A 252 -14.28 6.70 -13.76
CA LEU A 252 -14.89 8.03 -13.69
C LEU A 252 -14.48 8.77 -12.42
N GLY A 253 -14.48 8.08 -11.28
CA GLY A 253 -14.07 8.65 -10.00
C GLY A 253 -12.61 9.16 -10.01
N VAL A 254 -11.69 8.37 -10.56
CA VAL A 254 -10.28 8.75 -10.72
C VAL A 254 -10.14 9.96 -11.66
N ILE A 255 -10.85 9.98 -12.79
CA ILE A 255 -10.83 11.11 -13.72
C ILE A 255 -11.32 12.38 -13.05
N PHE A 256 -12.44 12.33 -12.31
CA PHE A 256 -12.98 13.50 -11.60
C PHE A 256 -12.04 14.00 -10.50
N ALA A 257 -11.47 13.07 -9.72
CA ALA A 257 -10.53 13.42 -8.67
C ALA A 257 -9.26 14.10 -9.24
N ASN A 258 -8.74 13.62 -10.37
CA ASN A 258 -7.51 14.16 -10.94
C ASN A 258 -7.72 15.51 -11.65
N LYS A 259 -8.86 15.74 -12.35
CA LYS A 259 -9.15 17.02 -13.00
C LYS A 259 -9.14 18.22 -12.06
N SER A 260 -9.40 18.03 -10.78
CA SER A 260 -9.42 19.11 -9.78
C SER A 260 -8.05 19.42 -9.18
N THR A 261 -7.07 18.56 -9.39
CA THR A 261 -5.70 18.74 -8.90
C THR A 261 -4.79 19.44 -9.92
N GLU A 262 -5.23 19.58 -11.17
CA GLU A 262 -4.48 20.26 -12.25
C GLU A 262 -4.67 21.78 -12.30
N LYS A 263 -5.46 22.37 -11.39
CA LYS A 263 -5.67 23.82 -11.22
C LYS A 263 -4.95 24.31 -9.96
#